data_55e02ad4995811c26b63ff54ae0c1587
#
_entry.id   55e02ad4995811c26b63ff54ae0c1587
#
_cell.length_a   1.000
_cell.length_b   1.000
_cell.length_c   1.000
_cell.angle_alpha   90.00
_cell.angle_beta   90.00
_cell.angle_gamma   90.00
#
_symmetry.space_group_name_H-M   'P 1'
#
loop_
_entity.id
_entity.type
_entity.pdbx_description
1 polymer ?
#
loop_
_entity_poly.entity_id
_entity_poly.type
_entity_poly.pdbx_seq_one_letter_code
_entity_poly.pdbx_strand_id
1 'polypeptide(L)'
;MTRLVIIDYGMGNIRSVYQALRHAAPEADVRVISDAAEVKQADRVVLPGQGAMPDCMQFLRDSGLMQAVLDAAASKPLLGVCVGEQMLCDASDESHSARPTPGLGLIPGHCLRFRPEDMRLDDGSRLKIPHMGWNNVAQRLPHALWDKIPDQSMFYFVHSYHVAPRNPAHAVGVSTYGKPGTLPFTCAIARDNIFATQFHPEKSATHGLQLYRNFVNWQP
;
A
#
# COMPACT_ATOMS: atom_id res chain seq x y z
N MET A 1 -12.12 15.23 17.13
CA MET A 1 -12.45 13.98 16.38
C MET A 1 -11.57 13.99 15.15
N THR A 2 -10.72 12.97 14.98
CA THR A 2 -9.81 12.87 13.84
C THR A 2 -10.61 12.67 12.57
N ARG A 3 -10.44 13.55 11.57
CA ARG A 3 -11.05 13.41 10.23
C ARG A 3 -10.09 12.64 9.34
N LEU A 4 -10.53 11.44 8.93
CA LEU A 4 -9.79 10.58 8.03
C LEU A 4 -10.55 10.47 6.71
N VAL A 5 -9.87 10.73 5.60
CA VAL A 5 -10.47 10.60 4.27
C VAL A 5 -9.85 9.46 3.48
N ILE A 6 -10.69 8.73 2.76
CA ILE A 6 -10.33 7.72 1.78
C ILE A 6 -10.55 8.34 0.41
N ILE A 7 -9.49 8.39 -0.40
CA ILE A 7 -9.54 8.96 -1.74
C ILE A 7 -10.29 8.02 -2.67
N ASP A 8 -11.41 8.51 -3.21
CA ASP A 8 -12.19 7.83 -4.25
C ASP A 8 -11.93 8.51 -5.60
N TYR A 9 -11.02 7.95 -6.35
CA TYR A 9 -10.70 8.36 -7.72
C TYR A 9 -11.23 7.36 -8.76
N GLY A 10 -12.20 6.51 -8.38
CA GLY A 10 -12.80 5.50 -9.24
C GLY A 10 -12.12 4.13 -9.21
N MET A 11 -11.03 3.97 -8.46
CA MET A 11 -10.30 2.70 -8.34
C MET A 11 -10.02 2.36 -6.87
N GLY A 12 -10.06 1.07 -6.54
CA GLY A 12 -9.75 0.58 -5.20
C GLY A 12 -10.92 -0.12 -4.51
N ASN A 13 -10.60 -0.89 -3.48
CA ASN A 13 -11.57 -1.59 -2.63
C ASN A 13 -12.15 -0.65 -1.56
N ILE A 14 -12.68 0.50 -2.01
CA ILE A 14 -13.10 1.64 -1.17
C ILE A 14 -14.04 1.20 -0.06
N ARG A 15 -15.06 0.39 -0.40
CA ARG A 15 -16.08 -0.03 0.57
C ARG A 15 -15.49 -0.85 1.71
N SER A 16 -14.62 -1.81 1.39
CA SER A 16 -14.00 -2.66 2.41
C SER A 16 -13.02 -1.87 3.28
N VAL A 17 -12.23 -0.97 2.69
CA VAL A 17 -11.32 -0.07 3.42
C VAL A 17 -12.13 0.81 4.38
N TYR A 18 -13.22 1.41 3.90
CA TYR A 18 -14.11 2.24 4.72
C TYR A 18 -14.69 1.47 5.91
N GLN A 19 -15.25 0.28 5.67
CA GLN A 19 -15.83 -0.54 6.75
C GLN A 19 -14.79 -0.97 7.78
N ALA A 20 -13.60 -1.38 7.32
CA ALA A 20 -12.52 -1.78 8.20
C ALA A 20 -12.00 -0.62 9.06
N LEU A 21 -11.84 0.57 8.49
CA LEU A 21 -11.44 1.78 9.23
C LEU A 21 -12.49 2.19 10.25
N ARG A 22 -13.76 2.19 9.89
CA ARG A 22 -14.85 2.50 10.83
C ARG A 22 -14.94 1.49 11.98
N HIS A 23 -14.67 0.22 11.70
CA HIS A 23 -14.62 -0.80 12.74
C HIS A 23 -13.37 -0.66 13.64
N ALA A 24 -12.22 -0.33 13.05
CA ALA A 24 -10.97 -0.17 13.79
C ALA A 24 -10.94 1.08 14.66
N ALA A 25 -11.60 2.17 14.23
CA ALA A 25 -11.59 3.47 14.88
C ALA A 25 -12.99 4.13 14.85
N PRO A 26 -13.96 3.61 15.64
CA PRO A 26 -15.33 4.11 15.64
C PRO A 26 -15.47 5.56 16.10
N GLU A 27 -14.45 6.08 16.79
CA GLU A 27 -14.35 7.47 17.24
C GLU A 27 -13.86 8.44 16.17
N ALA A 28 -13.35 7.96 15.03
CA ALA A 28 -12.88 8.81 13.93
C ALA A 28 -14.00 9.17 12.95
N ASP A 29 -13.94 10.39 12.40
CA ASP A 29 -14.80 10.81 11.27
C ASP A 29 -14.20 10.29 9.96
N VAL A 30 -14.58 9.06 9.59
CA VAL A 30 -14.09 8.40 8.36
C VAL A 30 -15.02 8.74 7.21
N ARG A 31 -14.46 9.30 6.13
CA ARG A 31 -15.21 9.70 4.93
C ARG A 31 -14.57 9.13 3.67
N VAL A 32 -15.41 8.81 2.69
CA VAL A 32 -14.99 8.56 1.31
C VAL A 32 -15.23 9.85 0.53
N ILE A 33 -14.19 10.34 -0.15
CA ILE A 33 -14.25 11.65 -0.82
C ILE A 33 -13.72 11.57 -2.25
N SER A 34 -14.33 12.35 -3.12
CA SER A 34 -13.93 12.58 -4.51
C SER A 34 -13.69 14.06 -4.82
N ASP A 35 -13.64 14.91 -3.80
CA ASP A 35 -13.41 16.36 -3.92
C ASP A 35 -12.06 16.74 -3.28
N ALA A 36 -11.21 17.42 -4.04
CA ALA A 36 -9.92 17.92 -3.60
C ALA A 36 -10.01 18.88 -2.40
N ALA A 37 -11.09 19.64 -2.26
CA ALA A 37 -11.28 20.55 -1.14
C ALA A 37 -11.47 19.82 0.18
N GLU A 38 -12.07 18.63 0.17
CA GLU A 38 -12.23 17.80 1.37
C GLU A 38 -10.90 17.17 1.83
N VAL A 39 -9.97 16.85 0.91
CA VAL A 39 -8.63 16.37 1.25
C VAL A 39 -7.87 17.39 2.08
N LYS A 40 -8.01 18.70 1.76
CA LYS A 40 -7.36 19.78 2.51
C LYS A 40 -7.83 19.87 3.96
N GLN A 41 -9.09 19.50 4.23
CA GLN A 41 -9.70 19.56 5.56
C GLN A 41 -9.44 18.29 6.39
N ALA A 42 -8.87 17.25 5.80
CA ALA A 42 -8.56 16.00 6.49
C ALA A 42 -7.34 16.12 7.38
N ASP A 43 -7.33 15.36 8.48
CA ASP A 43 -6.15 15.17 9.34
C ASP A 43 -5.28 14.03 8.80
N ARG A 44 -5.88 13.03 8.11
CA ARG A 44 -5.22 11.83 7.60
C ARG A 44 -5.81 11.41 6.27
N VAL A 45 -4.99 10.82 5.41
CA VAL A 45 -5.40 10.40 4.06
C VAL A 45 -5.06 8.94 3.82
N VAL A 46 -6.01 8.20 3.26
CA VAL A 46 -5.80 6.84 2.76
C VAL A 46 -5.92 6.86 1.24
N LEU A 47 -4.89 6.38 0.56
CA LEU A 47 -4.83 6.20 -0.88
C LEU A 47 -4.92 4.70 -1.19
N PRO A 48 -6.12 4.15 -1.41
CA PRO A 48 -6.27 2.78 -1.86
C PRO A 48 -5.95 2.68 -3.36
N GLY A 49 -5.65 1.46 -3.81
CA GLY A 49 -5.54 1.17 -5.24
C GLY A 49 -5.85 -0.29 -5.50
N GLN A 50 -6.43 -0.57 -6.68
CA GLN A 50 -6.75 -1.93 -7.12
C GLN A 50 -6.66 -2.01 -8.64
N GLY A 51 -6.30 -3.18 -9.16
CA GLY A 51 -6.12 -3.38 -10.60
C GLY A 51 -4.69 -3.09 -11.03
N ALA A 52 -4.51 -2.52 -12.21
CA ALA A 52 -3.19 -2.18 -12.74
C ALA A 52 -2.76 -0.76 -12.35
N MET A 53 -1.47 -0.59 -12.04
CA MET A 53 -0.95 0.72 -11.66
C MET A 53 -1.14 1.80 -12.74
N PRO A 54 -0.95 1.53 -14.05
CA PRO A 54 -1.19 2.55 -15.08
C PRO A 54 -2.63 3.07 -15.07
N ASP A 55 -3.61 2.19 -14.83
CA ASP A 55 -5.02 2.60 -14.74
C ASP A 55 -5.25 3.47 -13.51
N CYS A 56 -4.75 3.04 -12.33
CA CYS A 56 -4.85 3.83 -11.11
C CYS A 56 -4.25 5.23 -11.27
N MET A 57 -3.07 5.34 -11.88
CA MET A 57 -2.43 6.64 -12.13
C MET A 57 -3.22 7.50 -13.13
N GLN A 58 -3.84 6.87 -14.15
CA GLN A 58 -4.68 7.58 -15.10
C GLN A 58 -5.95 8.11 -14.43
N PHE A 59 -6.68 7.24 -13.71
CA PHE A 59 -7.89 7.64 -12.98
C PHE A 59 -7.61 8.73 -11.94
N LEU A 60 -6.49 8.65 -11.22
CA LEU A 60 -6.09 9.67 -10.24
C LEU A 60 -5.84 11.03 -10.93
N ARG A 61 -5.24 11.05 -12.12
CA ARG A 61 -5.07 12.28 -12.90
C ARG A 61 -6.40 12.84 -13.38
N ASP A 62 -7.23 11.98 -13.98
CA ASP A 62 -8.50 12.37 -14.61
C ASP A 62 -9.53 12.86 -13.56
N SER A 63 -9.49 12.34 -12.35
CA SER A 63 -10.32 12.82 -11.22
C SER A 63 -9.93 14.20 -10.71
N GLY A 64 -8.75 14.72 -11.08
CA GLY A 64 -8.22 15.99 -10.55
C GLY A 64 -7.71 15.92 -9.10
N LEU A 65 -7.69 14.71 -8.48
CA LEU A 65 -7.27 14.52 -7.08
C LEU A 65 -5.75 14.40 -6.90
N MET A 66 -4.99 14.24 -8.00
CA MET A 66 -3.55 13.98 -7.91
C MET A 66 -2.79 15.05 -7.11
N GLN A 67 -3.05 16.34 -7.39
CA GLN A 67 -2.38 17.42 -6.67
C GLN A 67 -2.79 17.45 -5.18
N ALA A 68 -4.04 17.19 -4.86
CA ALA A 68 -4.49 17.13 -3.47
C ALA A 68 -3.83 15.97 -2.68
N VAL A 69 -3.57 14.84 -3.33
CA VAL A 69 -2.82 13.72 -2.73
C VAL A 69 -1.35 14.11 -2.51
N LEU A 70 -0.70 14.78 -3.46
CA LEU A 70 0.68 15.27 -3.33
C LEU A 70 0.80 16.29 -2.18
N ASP A 71 -0.13 17.25 -2.10
CA ASP A 71 -0.17 18.26 -1.04
C ASP A 71 -0.39 17.60 0.35
N ALA A 72 -1.27 16.60 0.41
CA ALA A 72 -1.51 15.83 1.63
C ALA A 72 -0.26 15.04 2.05
N ALA A 73 0.41 14.39 1.12
CA ALA A 73 1.63 13.64 1.38
C ALA A 73 2.76 14.52 1.93
N ALA A 74 2.78 15.81 1.62
CA ALA A 74 3.77 16.75 2.12
C ALA A 74 3.56 17.18 3.58
N SER A 75 2.36 16.93 4.17
CA SER A 75 2.02 17.55 5.46
C SER A 75 1.14 16.71 6.39
N LYS A 76 0.60 15.60 5.93
CA LYS A 76 -0.37 14.78 6.67
C LYS A 76 0.01 13.31 6.66
N PRO A 77 -0.32 12.55 7.71
CA PRO A 77 -0.19 11.10 7.65
C PRO A 77 -0.94 10.53 6.45
N LEU A 78 -0.22 9.80 5.59
CA LEU A 78 -0.75 9.17 4.38
C LEU A 78 -0.51 7.66 4.44
N LEU A 79 -1.57 6.89 4.20
CA LEU A 79 -1.51 5.43 4.09
C LEU A 79 -1.83 4.99 2.65
N GLY A 80 -0.84 4.41 1.96
CA GLY A 80 -1.04 3.72 0.68
C GLY A 80 -1.43 2.26 0.90
N VAL A 81 -2.41 1.73 0.13
CA VAL A 81 -2.85 0.33 0.24
C VAL A 81 -2.81 -0.34 -1.12
N CYS A 82 -2.11 -1.45 -1.21
CA CYS A 82 -1.93 -2.30 -2.39
C CYS A 82 -1.35 -1.51 -3.56
N VAL A 83 -2.07 -1.29 -4.67
CA VAL A 83 -1.59 -0.44 -5.78
C VAL A 83 -1.34 0.99 -5.30
N GLY A 84 -2.04 1.45 -4.24
CA GLY A 84 -1.76 2.73 -3.59
C GLY A 84 -0.32 2.84 -3.04
N GLU A 85 0.29 1.72 -2.57
CA GLU A 85 1.72 1.67 -2.24
C GLU A 85 2.59 1.86 -3.49
N GLN A 86 2.26 1.14 -4.56
CA GLN A 86 3.02 1.17 -5.80
C GLN A 86 3.01 2.56 -6.45
N MET A 87 1.87 3.25 -6.41
CA MET A 87 1.72 4.62 -6.94
C MET A 87 2.66 5.63 -6.26
N LEU A 88 3.13 5.39 -5.04
CA LEU A 88 4.04 6.29 -4.33
C LEU A 88 5.47 6.28 -4.90
N CYS A 89 5.86 5.23 -5.64
CA CYS A 89 7.18 5.10 -6.23
C CYS A 89 7.41 6.04 -7.43
N ASP A 90 8.66 6.06 -7.95
CA ASP A 90 9.01 6.84 -9.14
C ASP A 90 8.32 6.27 -10.39
N ALA A 91 8.30 4.94 -10.53
CA ALA A 91 7.74 4.27 -11.70
C ALA A 91 7.45 2.77 -11.43
N SER A 92 6.76 2.13 -12.38
CA SER A 92 6.46 0.69 -12.37
C SER A 92 6.72 0.05 -13.73
N ASP A 93 7.20 -1.21 -13.71
CA ASP A 93 7.27 -2.07 -14.88
C ASP A 93 5.88 -2.47 -15.42
N GLU A 94 4.84 -2.33 -14.58
CA GLU A 94 3.46 -2.52 -15.04
C GLU A 94 3.05 -1.35 -15.91
N SER A 95 2.83 -1.62 -17.20
CA SER A 95 2.57 -0.58 -18.18
C SER A 95 1.75 -1.10 -19.37
N HIS A 96 0.93 -0.22 -19.94
CA HIS A 96 0.24 -0.44 -21.22
C HIS A 96 1.11 -0.04 -22.43
N SER A 97 2.35 0.38 -22.20
CA SER A 97 3.29 0.82 -23.24
C SER A 97 4.66 0.17 -23.08
N ALA A 98 5.58 0.44 -24.01
CA ALA A 98 6.97 0.00 -23.89
C ALA A 98 7.78 0.78 -22.84
N ARG A 99 7.20 1.80 -22.20
CA ARG A 99 7.86 2.61 -21.18
C ARG A 99 7.24 2.31 -19.81
N PRO A 100 8.02 2.35 -18.72
CA PRO A 100 7.49 2.24 -17.37
C PRO A 100 6.39 3.27 -17.11
N THR A 101 5.40 2.90 -16.30
CA THR A 101 4.36 3.82 -15.85
C THR A 101 4.92 4.75 -14.78
N PRO A 102 4.88 6.08 -14.95
CA PRO A 102 5.31 7.02 -13.92
C PRO A 102 4.37 6.96 -12.70
N GLY A 103 4.95 6.96 -11.48
CA GLY A 103 4.25 7.10 -10.22
C GLY A 103 4.22 8.55 -9.72
N LEU A 104 3.96 8.70 -8.40
CA LEU A 104 3.90 10.00 -7.72
C LEU A 104 5.29 10.52 -7.29
N GLY A 105 6.32 9.68 -7.28
CA GLY A 105 7.69 10.06 -6.92
C GLY A 105 7.87 10.46 -5.44
N LEU A 106 6.98 10.03 -4.57
CA LEU A 106 7.01 10.36 -3.14
C LEU A 106 8.03 9.52 -2.37
N ILE A 107 8.23 8.27 -2.77
CA ILE A 107 9.25 7.37 -2.23
C ILE A 107 10.13 6.89 -3.38
N PRO A 108 11.40 7.31 -3.45
CA PRO A 108 12.31 6.90 -4.52
C PRO A 108 12.42 5.38 -4.62
N GLY A 109 12.05 4.82 -5.76
CA GLY A 109 12.01 3.38 -5.97
C GLY A 109 11.26 3.01 -7.23
N HIS A 110 11.18 1.71 -7.50
CA HIS A 110 10.54 1.15 -8.70
C HIS A 110 9.67 -0.04 -8.32
N CYS A 111 8.56 -0.23 -9.03
CA CYS A 111 7.73 -1.42 -8.88
C CYS A 111 8.16 -2.46 -9.92
N LEU A 112 8.58 -3.62 -9.44
CA LEU A 112 9.11 -4.72 -10.23
C LEU A 112 8.10 -5.87 -10.31
N ARG A 113 8.07 -6.55 -11.44
CA ARG A 113 7.29 -7.79 -11.58
C ARG A 113 8.01 -8.96 -10.90
N PHE A 114 7.25 -9.87 -10.29
CA PHE A 114 7.82 -11.16 -9.88
C PHE A 114 8.40 -11.90 -11.08
N ARG A 115 9.63 -12.40 -10.94
CA ARG A 115 10.33 -13.10 -12.02
C ARG A 115 9.81 -14.55 -12.15
N PRO A 116 9.38 -14.98 -13.32
CA PRO A 116 8.86 -16.34 -13.51
C PRO A 116 9.83 -17.46 -13.12
N GLU A 117 11.14 -17.23 -13.24
CA GLU A 117 12.20 -18.17 -12.86
C GLU A 117 12.25 -18.42 -11.34
N ASP A 118 11.93 -17.40 -10.53
CA ASP A 118 11.88 -17.52 -9.06
C ASP A 118 10.60 -18.22 -8.59
N MET A 119 9.61 -18.33 -9.47
CA MET A 119 8.31 -18.97 -9.17
C MET A 119 8.28 -20.47 -9.47
N ARG A 120 9.42 -21.11 -9.69
CA ARG A 120 9.54 -22.57 -9.82
C ARG A 120 10.06 -23.16 -8.52
N LEU A 121 9.35 -24.15 -7.99
CA LEU A 121 9.78 -24.92 -6.83
C LEU A 121 10.75 -26.05 -7.26
N ASP A 122 11.48 -26.59 -6.29
CA ASP A 122 12.48 -27.64 -6.55
C ASP A 122 11.86 -28.96 -7.07
N ASP A 123 10.57 -29.20 -6.77
CA ASP A 123 9.78 -30.34 -7.28
C ASP A 123 9.25 -30.13 -8.71
N GLY A 124 9.62 -29.00 -9.37
CA GLY A 124 9.19 -28.63 -10.70
C GLY A 124 7.81 -27.95 -10.76
N SER A 125 7.07 -27.88 -9.66
CA SER A 125 5.81 -27.16 -9.58
C SER A 125 6.02 -25.65 -9.72
N ARG A 126 4.94 -24.92 -10.06
CA ARG A 126 5.00 -23.46 -10.20
C ARG A 126 4.09 -22.78 -9.20
N LEU A 127 4.63 -21.77 -8.55
CA LEU A 127 3.83 -20.79 -7.83
C LEU A 127 3.09 -19.90 -8.82
N LYS A 128 1.87 -19.53 -8.47
CA LYS A 128 1.03 -18.69 -9.33
C LYS A 128 1.43 -17.21 -9.20
N ILE A 129 1.38 -16.49 -10.31
CA ILE A 129 1.33 -15.04 -10.33
C ILE A 129 -0.09 -14.66 -10.80
N PRO A 130 -0.83 -13.85 -10.04
CA PRO A 130 -0.43 -13.08 -8.84
C PRO A 130 -0.16 -13.96 -7.60
N HIS A 131 0.74 -13.48 -6.71
CA HIS A 131 0.81 -13.91 -5.32
C HIS A 131 -0.53 -13.60 -4.66
N MET A 132 -1.31 -14.62 -4.34
CA MET A 132 -2.65 -14.48 -3.77
C MET A 132 -2.80 -15.39 -2.57
N GLY A 133 -3.14 -14.80 -1.43
CA GLY A 133 -3.38 -15.52 -0.18
C GLY A 133 -2.72 -14.89 1.03
N TRP A 134 -2.72 -15.63 2.12
CA TRP A 134 -2.10 -15.23 3.37
C TRP A 134 -0.61 -15.51 3.34
N ASN A 135 0.20 -14.55 3.83
CA ASN A 135 1.64 -14.70 3.95
C ASN A 135 2.16 -13.88 5.14
N ASN A 136 3.32 -14.30 5.67
CA ASN A 136 3.97 -13.62 6.79
C ASN A 136 4.58 -12.29 6.36
N VAL A 137 4.56 -11.32 7.26
CA VAL A 137 5.30 -10.07 7.13
C VAL A 137 6.37 -9.98 8.20
N ALA A 138 7.63 -9.97 7.78
CA ALA A 138 8.77 -9.70 8.66
C ALA A 138 8.95 -8.18 8.80
N GLN A 139 8.90 -7.68 10.03
CA GLN A 139 9.12 -6.28 10.35
C GLN A 139 10.63 -5.99 10.32
N ARG A 140 11.08 -5.25 9.30
CA ARG A 140 12.51 -4.96 9.09
C ARG A 140 13.01 -3.81 9.95
N LEU A 141 12.15 -2.84 10.20
CA LEU A 141 12.46 -1.65 11.00
C LEU A 141 11.29 -1.37 11.95
N PRO A 142 11.58 -0.87 13.16
CA PRO A 142 10.54 -0.40 14.08
C PRO A 142 9.71 0.73 13.44
N HIS A 143 8.40 0.65 13.58
CA HIS A 143 7.50 1.71 13.16
C HIS A 143 6.22 1.70 14.01
N ALA A 144 5.65 2.86 14.28
CA ALA A 144 4.45 3.00 15.10
C ALA A 144 3.24 2.20 14.57
N LEU A 145 3.16 1.98 13.25
CA LEU A 145 2.08 1.18 12.67
C LEU A 145 2.19 -0.31 12.97
N TRP A 146 3.34 -0.79 13.46
CA TRP A 146 3.51 -2.17 13.93
C TRP A 146 3.13 -2.37 15.41
N ASP A 147 2.74 -1.30 16.14
CA ASP A 147 2.38 -1.45 17.56
C ASP A 147 1.30 -2.52 17.74
N LYS A 148 1.52 -3.43 18.70
CA LYS A 148 0.65 -4.59 19.00
C LYS A 148 0.42 -5.56 17.83
N ILE A 149 1.25 -5.53 16.80
CA ILE A 149 1.28 -6.50 15.71
C ILE A 149 2.58 -7.29 15.87
N PRO A 150 2.51 -8.59 16.21
CA PRO A 150 3.71 -9.42 16.34
C PRO A 150 4.48 -9.50 15.02
N ASP A 151 5.82 -9.61 15.12
CA ASP A 151 6.61 -9.92 13.93
C ASP A 151 6.15 -11.26 13.32
N GLN A 152 6.30 -11.41 12.00
CA GLN A 152 5.81 -12.59 11.25
C GLN A 152 4.28 -12.76 11.26
N SER A 153 3.52 -11.72 11.59
CA SER A 153 2.05 -11.77 11.47
C SER A 153 1.61 -12.01 10.02
N MET A 154 0.50 -12.74 9.88
CA MET A 154 -0.09 -13.07 8.59
C MET A 154 -0.94 -11.92 8.07
N PHE A 155 -0.75 -11.56 6.79
CA PHE A 155 -1.56 -10.60 6.06
C PHE A 155 -2.00 -11.16 4.71
N TYR A 156 -3.06 -10.61 4.15
CA TYR A 156 -3.61 -11.06 2.87
C TYR A 156 -3.04 -10.27 1.70
N PHE A 157 -2.52 -10.98 0.72
CA PHE A 157 -1.90 -10.44 -0.50
C PHE A 157 -2.70 -10.79 -1.75
N VAL A 158 -2.67 -9.93 -2.74
CA VAL A 158 -3.05 -10.22 -4.13
C VAL A 158 -2.34 -9.24 -5.06
N HIS A 159 -1.17 -9.65 -5.60
CA HIS A 159 -0.35 -8.76 -6.44
C HIS A 159 0.61 -9.54 -7.35
N SER A 160 0.98 -8.94 -8.50
CA SER A 160 1.97 -9.47 -9.45
C SER A 160 3.25 -8.62 -9.47
N TYR A 161 3.20 -7.43 -8.89
CA TYR A 161 4.29 -6.47 -8.78
C TYR A 161 4.52 -6.13 -7.31
N HIS A 162 5.74 -5.73 -6.97
CA HIS A 162 6.13 -5.31 -5.63
C HIS A 162 7.07 -4.10 -5.70
N VAL A 163 7.10 -3.30 -4.66
CA VAL A 163 7.99 -2.14 -4.60
C VAL A 163 9.42 -2.55 -4.29
N ALA A 164 10.38 -1.84 -4.90
CA ALA A 164 11.81 -1.92 -4.64
C ALA A 164 12.31 -0.49 -4.34
N PRO A 165 12.29 -0.06 -3.07
CA PRO A 165 12.74 1.27 -2.70
C PRO A 165 14.24 1.40 -2.93
N ARG A 166 14.69 2.55 -3.47
CA ARG A 166 16.11 2.82 -3.71
C ARG A 166 16.91 2.91 -2.41
N ASN A 167 16.29 3.47 -1.37
CA ASN A 167 16.87 3.49 -0.02
C ASN A 167 16.30 2.31 0.79
N PRO A 168 17.14 1.35 1.21
CA PRO A 168 16.69 0.21 2.02
C PRO A 168 16.02 0.61 3.36
N ALA A 169 16.31 1.79 3.90
CA ALA A 169 15.67 2.29 5.11
C ALA A 169 14.18 2.60 4.92
N HIS A 170 13.69 2.71 3.69
CA HIS A 170 12.26 2.84 3.42
C HIS A 170 11.52 1.49 3.43
N ALA A 171 12.22 0.35 3.36
CA ALA A 171 11.60 -0.99 3.44
C ALA A 171 11.40 -1.38 4.90
N VAL A 172 10.22 -1.13 5.44
CA VAL A 172 9.89 -1.41 6.86
C VAL A 172 9.26 -2.78 7.07
N GLY A 173 8.78 -3.42 6.02
CA GLY A 173 8.24 -4.78 6.04
C GLY A 173 8.61 -5.55 4.78
N VAL A 174 8.93 -6.83 4.94
CA VAL A 174 9.25 -7.73 3.83
C VAL A 174 8.51 -9.06 3.97
N SER A 175 8.32 -9.74 2.85
CA SER A 175 7.77 -11.08 2.80
C SER A 175 8.53 -11.91 1.75
N THR A 176 8.36 -13.22 1.76
CA THR A 176 9.01 -14.11 0.79
C THR A 176 7.97 -14.84 -0.03
N TYR A 177 8.12 -14.81 -1.34
CA TYR A 177 7.29 -15.58 -2.27
C TYR A 177 8.16 -16.08 -3.42
N GLY A 178 8.29 -17.39 -3.51
CA GLY A 178 9.20 -18.03 -4.48
C GLY A 178 9.70 -19.37 -3.96
N LYS A 179 10.66 -19.96 -4.69
CA LYS A 179 11.38 -21.16 -4.26
C LYS A 179 12.22 -20.89 -3.02
N PRO A 180 12.62 -21.94 -2.27
CA PRO A 180 13.56 -21.78 -1.16
C PRO A 180 14.83 -21.02 -1.59
N GLY A 181 15.22 -20.01 -0.78
CA GLY A 181 16.35 -19.13 -1.09
C GLY A 181 16.03 -17.92 -1.98
N THR A 182 14.79 -17.75 -2.44
CA THR A 182 14.37 -16.49 -3.08
C THR A 182 14.49 -15.33 -2.10
N LEU A 183 15.05 -14.21 -2.57
CA LEU A 183 15.19 -13.02 -1.75
C LEU A 183 13.80 -12.46 -1.36
N PRO A 184 13.67 -11.96 -0.13
CA PRO A 184 12.44 -11.31 0.29
C PRO A 184 12.11 -10.10 -0.60
N PHE A 185 10.84 -9.89 -0.88
CA PHE A 185 10.33 -8.67 -1.50
C PHE A 185 9.82 -7.68 -0.45
N THR A 186 9.92 -6.39 -0.73
CA THR A 186 9.35 -5.34 0.12
C THR A 186 7.83 -5.36 0.01
N CYS A 187 7.15 -5.36 1.15
CA CYS A 187 5.69 -5.39 1.23
C CYS A 187 5.11 -4.32 2.17
N ALA A 188 5.97 -3.52 2.78
CA ALA A 188 5.59 -2.29 3.44
C ALA A 188 6.73 -1.29 3.36
N ILE A 189 6.41 -0.06 3.01
CA ILE A 189 7.35 1.05 2.93
C ILE A 189 6.92 2.20 3.83
N ALA A 190 7.91 2.94 4.35
CA ALA A 190 7.64 4.15 5.11
C ALA A 190 8.71 5.21 4.84
N ARG A 191 8.28 6.47 4.86
CA ARG A 191 9.13 7.66 4.83
C ARG A 191 8.39 8.83 5.46
N ASP A 192 9.00 9.46 6.45
CA ASP A 192 8.42 10.63 7.12
C ASP A 192 6.98 10.35 7.61
N ASN A 193 6.00 11.06 7.08
CA ASN A 193 4.56 10.91 7.37
C ASN A 193 3.82 9.94 6.41
N ILE A 194 4.54 9.17 5.61
CA ILE A 194 3.97 8.20 4.67
C ILE A 194 4.26 6.79 5.16
N PHE A 195 3.22 5.95 5.19
CA PHE A 195 3.32 4.50 5.34
C PHE A 195 2.49 3.83 4.25
N ALA A 196 2.95 2.72 3.71
CA ALA A 196 2.16 2.00 2.73
C ALA A 196 2.40 0.49 2.79
N THR A 197 1.41 -0.28 2.32
CA THR A 197 1.42 -1.75 2.36
C THR A 197 1.02 -2.34 1.02
N GLN A 198 1.73 -3.38 0.58
CA GLN A 198 1.34 -4.20 -0.56
C GLN A 198 0.17 -5.12 -0.24
N PHE A 199 0.08 -5.55 1.01
CA PHE A 199 -1.04 -6.35 1.49
C PHE A 199 -2.26 -5.47 1.76
N HIS A 200 -3.40 -6.15 1.93
CA HIS A 200 -4.71 -5.54 2.20
C HIS A 200 -5.03 -5.60 3.71
N PRO A 201 -4.84 -4.54 4.49
CA PRO A 201 -5.22 -4.53 5.90
C PRO A 201 -6.71 -4.84 6.09
N GLU A 202 -7.58 -4.34 5.20
CA GLU A 202 -9.04 -4.57 5.25
C GLU A 202 -9.45 -6.04 5.03
N LYS A 203 -8.50 -6.89 4.57
CA LYS A 203 -8.69 -8.34 4.39
C LYS A 203 -7.83 -9.17 5.35
N SER A 204 -7.12 -8.53 6.28
CA SER A 204 -6.09 -9.15 7.13
C SER A 204 -6.55 -9.34 8.58
N ALA A 205 -7.85 -9.51 8.79
CA ALA A 205 -8.46 -9.81 10.09
C ALA A 205 -7.94 -8.90 11.22
N THR A 206 -7.59 -9.46 12.37
CA THR A 206 -7.21 -8.71 13.58
C THR A 206 -5.97 -7.83 13.37
N HIS A 207 -4.94 -8.34 12.68
CA HIS A 207 -3.69 -7.59 12.46
C HIS A 207 -3.90 -6.41 11.50
N GLY A 208 -4.74 -6.59 10.48
CA GLY A 208 -5.11 -5.50 9.57
C GLY A 208 -5.92 -4.40 10.26
N LEU A 209 -6.88 -4.77 11.11
CA LEU A 209 -7.64 -3.82 11.91
C LEU A 209 -6.74 -3.08 12.92
N GLN A 210 -5.77 -3.79 13.53
CA GLN A 210 -4.79 -3.16 14.41
C GLN A 210 -3.92 -2.15 13.66
N LEU A 211 -3.47 -2.45 12.44
CA LEU A 211 -2.71 -1.52 11.61
C LEU A 211 -3.52 -0.25 11.31
N TYR A 212 -4.80 -0.38 10.96
CA TYR A 212 -5.67 0.78 10.77
C TYR A 212 -5.86 1.59 12.06
N ARG A 213 -6.02 0.93 13.21
CA ARG A 213 -6.10 1.61 14.51
C ARG A 213 -4.81 2.37 14.81
N ASN A 214 -3.66 1.78 14.53
CA ASN A 214 -2.36 2.43 14.69
C ASN A 214 -2.24 3.64 13.77
N PHE A 215 -2.66 3.52 12.50
CA PHE A 215 -2.65 4.63 11.55
C PHE A 215 -3.51 5.82 12.02
N VAL A 216 -4.70 5.56 12.54
CA VAL A 216 -5.58 6.63 13.05
C VAL A 216 -4.95 7.39 14.22
N ASN A 217 -4.12 6.73 15.03
CA ASN A 217 -3.45 7.32 16.20
C ASN A 217 -2.01 7.76 15.91
N TRP A 218 -1.46 7.44 14.75
CA TRP A 218 -0.08 7.74 14.41
C TRP A 218 0.18 9.23 14.32
N GLN A 219 1.27 9.67 14.95
CA GLN A 219 1.79 11.04 14.90
C GLN A 219 3.24 10.95 14.42
N PRO A 220 3.51 11.13 13.11
CA PRO A 220 4.85 11.05 12.52
C PRO A 220 5.75 12.19 12.95
#